data_9e56ac7a6683a6e0d4df7628881c4743
#
_entry.id   9e56ac7a6683a6e0d4df7628881c4743
#
_cell.length_a   1.000
_cell.length_b   1.000
_cell.length_c   1.000
_cell.angle_alpha   90.00
_cell.angle_beta   90.00
_cell.angle_gamma   90.00
#
_symmetry.space_group_name_H-M   'P 1'
#
loop_
_entity.id
_entity.type
_entity.pdbx_description
1 polymer ?
#
loop_
_entity_poly.entity_id
_entity_poly.type
_entity_poly.pdbx_seq_one_letter_code
_entity_poly.pdbx_strand_id
1 'polypeptide(L)'
;MGDAKDRGEAIEVIFSASTIAERIGAVAREIAAAGLEDLLVVAILKGSFVFAADLLRALHGAGLAPQVDFLSLSSYRLDQRSSGRVTIVRDIETDVSGRNVLIVDDILESGRTLAFARDLLRDRGAARVASGVLLDKPVPRAADISADFIAFQCPEVFVVGYGMDLAHRLRELPFVGRVVDH
;
A
#
# COMPACT_ATOMS: atom_id res chain seq x y z
N MET A 1 12.16 23.99 6.66
CA MET A 1 11.27 23.71 5.51
C MET A 1 12.18 23.65 4.29
N GLY A 2 12.58 22.47 3.89
CA GLY A 2 13.57 22.29 2.83
C GLY A 2 12.89 21.79 1.56
N ASP A 3 12.91 22.61 0.51
CA ASP A 3 12.58 22.16 -0.84
C ASP A 3 13.64 21.13 -1.26
N ALA A 4 13.26 19.88 -1.31
CA ALA A 4 14.11 18.85 -1.89
C ALA A 4 14.07 19.01 -3.42
N LYS A 5 15.05 19.75 -3.96
CA LYS A 5 15.30 19.80 -5.41
C LYS A 5 15.96 18.48 -5.80
N ASP A 6 15.20 17.53 -6.32
CA ASP A 6 15.76 16.37 -6.97
C ASP A 6 15.67 16.54 -8.50
N ARG A 7 16.84 16.83 -9.11
CA ARG A 7 17.10 16.83 -10.55
C ARG A 7 16.12 17.57 -11.46
N GLY A 8 15.59 18.71 -10.99
CA GLY A 8 14.79 19.64 -11.82
C GLY A 8 13.28 19.61 -11.61
N GLU A 9 12.77 18.70 -10.80
CA GLU A 9 11.35 18.66 -10.41
C GLU A 9 11.19 19.28 -9.01
N ALA A 10 10.31 20.26 -8.84
CA ALA A 10 9.96 20.77 -7.53
C ALA A 10 8.92 19.83 -6.90
N ILE A 11 9.15 19.43 -5.64
CA ILE A 11 8.25 18.53 -4.93
C ILE A 11 7.71 19.24 -3.69
N GLU A 12 6.39 19.38 -3.65
CA GLU A 12 5.68 19.89 -2.48
C GLU A 12 5.33 18.73 -1.54
N VAL A 13 5.73 18.82 -0.27
CA VAL A 13 5.45 17.79 0.73
C VAL A 13 3.98 17.83 1.13
N ILE A 14 3.28 16.70 1.01
CA ILE A 14 1.90 16.52 1.48
C ILE A 14 1.89 15.91 2.88
N PHE A 15 2.62 14.81 3.08
CA PHE A 15 2.77 14.15 4.38
C PHE A 15 4.25 14.03 4.72
N SER A 16 4.68 14.66 5.81
CA SER A 16 6.08 14.63 6.26
C SER A 16 6.46 13.25 6.80
N ALA A 17 7.76 12.96 6.86
CA ALA A 17 8.28 11.70 7.41
C ALA A 17 7.83 11.49 8.87
N SER A 18 7.79 12.53 9.70
CA SER A 18 7.33 12.45 11.08
C SER A 18 5.84 12.15 11.17
N THR A 19 5.02 12.82 10.37
CA THR A 19 3.57 12.58 10.31
C THR A 19 3.26 11.14 9.86
N ILE A 20 4.02 10.63 8.89
CA ILE A 20 3.89 9.24 8.42
C ILE A 20 4.24 8.26 9.55
N ALA A 21 5.36 8.48 10.24
CA ALA A 21 5.81 7.59 11.32
C ALA A 21 4.79 7.52 12.47
N GLU A 22 4.23 8.67 12.88
CA GLU A 22 3.19 8.73 13.92
C GLU A 22 1.92 7.97 13.49
N ARG A 23 1.48 8.17 12.25
CA ARG A 23 0.26 7.53 11.75
C ARG A 23 0.43 6.03 11.57
N ILE A 24 1.58 5.56 11.09
CA ILE A 24 1.89 4.12 11.00
C ILE A 24 1.84 3.46 12.37
N GLY A 25 2.38 4.10 13.40
CA GLY A 25 2.27 3.61 14.77
C GLY A 25 0.82 3.49 15.25
N ALA A 26 -0.05 4.42 14.87
CA ALA A 26 -1.47 4.35 15.19
C ALA A 26 -2.17 3.20 14.43
N VAL A 27 -1.93 3.09 13.12
CA VAL A 27 -2.46 1.99 12.28
C VAL A 27 -2.02 0.62 12.81
N ALA A 28 -0.77 0.48 13.23
CA ALA A 28 -0.28 -0.78 13.82
C ALA A 28 -1.05 -1.18 15.09
N ARG A 29 -1.39 -0.20 15.95
CA ARG A 29 -2.23 -0.45 17.12
C ARG A 29 -3.68 -0.81 16.76
N GLU A 30 -4.24 -0.17 15.73
CA GLU A 30 -5.57 -0.51 15.19
C GLU A 30 -5.61 -1.96 14.69
N ILE A 31 -4.58 -2.38 13.94
CA ILE A 31 -4.43 -3.75 13.44
C ILE A 31 -4.27 -4.74 14.60
N ALA A 32 -3.46 -4.41 15.61
CA ALA A 32 -3.27 -5.26 16.78
C ALA A 32 -4.59 -5.46 17.55
N ALA A 33 -5.39 -4.40 17.68
CA ALA A 33 -6.70 -4.47 18.33
C ALA A 33 -7.76 -5.25 17.54
N ALA A 34 -7.53 -5.50 16.24
CA ALA A 34 -8.46 -6.24 15.39
C ALA A 34 -8.45 -7.77 15.61
N GLY A 35 -7.55 -8.29 16.44
CA GLY A 35 -7.49 -9.71 16.82
C GLY A 35 -7.15 -10.63 15.64
N LEU A 36 -6.20 -10.24 14.81
CA LEU A 36 -5.70 -11.03 13.68
C LEU A 36 -4.59 -11.97 14.18
N GLU A 37 -4.97 -13.11 14.75
CA GLU A 37 -4.02 -14.13 15.20
C GLU A 37 -3.36 -14.82 14.00
N ASP A 38 -2.14 -15.33 14.18
CA ASP A 38 -1.33 -15.99 13.14
C ASP A 38 -1.26 -15.16 11.83
N LEU A 39 -0.99 -13.86 11.98
CA LEU A 39 -1.06 -12.90 10.91
C LEU A 39 0.02 -13.13 9.84
N LEU A 40 -0.43 -13.25 8.59
CA LEU A 40 0.41 -13.14 7.40
C LEU A 40 0.19 -11.76 6.76
N VAL A 41 1.24 -10.98 6.62
CA VAL A 41 1.25 -9.75 5.85
C VAL A 41 1.64 -10.06 4.42
N VAL A 42 0.80 -9.69 3.46
CA VAL A 42 1.07 -9.80 2.02
C VAL A 42 1.21 -8.39 1.45
N ALA A 43 2.44 -7.97 1.16
CA ALA A 43 2.72 -6.66 0.59
C ALA A 43 2.67 -6.70 -0.95
N ILE A 44 1.88 -5.79 -1.53
CA ILE A 44 1.76 -5.67 -3.00
C ILE A 44 2.90 -4.78 -3.53
N LEU A 45 3.84 -5.39 -4.25
CA LEU A 45 4.97 -4.66 -4.83
C LEU A 45 4.55 -3.92 -6.12
N LYS A 46 5.23 -2.79 -6.49
CA LYS A 46 6.46 -2.28 -5.87
C LYS A 46 6.21 -1.12 -4.90
N GLY A 47 5.19 -0.29 -5.07
CA GLY A 47 5.02 0.98 -4.36
C GLY A 47 4.93 0.85 -2.85
N SER A 48 4.37 -0.25 -2.36
CA SER A 48 4.16 -0.48 -0.92
C SER A 48 5.40 -0.84 -0.11
N PHE A 49 6.58 -1.08 -0.74
CA PHE A 49 7.72 -1.71 -0.05
C PHE A 49 8.23 -0.92 1.16
N VAL A 50 8.24 0.41 1.11
CA VAL A 50 8.65 1.26 2.24
C VAL A 50 7.60 1.22 3.33
N PHE A 51 6.34 1.45 2.97
CA PHE A 51 5.21 1.38 3.91
C PHE A 51 5.13 0.01 4.60
N ALA A 52 5.25 -1.07 3.86
CA ALA A 52 5.24 -2.42 4.42
C ALA A 52 6.39 -2.64 5.42
N ALA A 53 7.60 -2.17 5.10
CA ALA A 53 8.76 -2.30 5.98
C ALA A 53 8.56 -1.53 7.30
N ASP A 54 8.04 -0.32 7.25
CA ASP A 54 7.80 0.48 8.44
C ASP A 54 6.61 -0.05 9.24
N LEU A 55 5.54 -0.48 8.55
CA LEU A 55 4.37 -1.09 9.21
C LEU A 55 4.76 -2.39 9.94
N LEU A 56 5.57 -3.27 9.34
CA LEU A 56 6.05 -4.49 10.01
C LEU A 56 6.80 -4.19 11.32
N ARG A 57 7.67 -3.17 11.30
CA ARG A 57 8.37 -2.73 12.52
C ARG A 57 7.42 -2.17 13.58
N ALA A 58 6.42 -1.40 13.15
CA ALA A 58 5.40 -0.85 14.03
C ALA A 58 4.48 -1.94 14.61
N LEU A 59 4.13 -2.96 13.82
CA LEU A 59 3.36 -4.13 14.28
C LEU A 59 4.13 -4.90 15.36
N HIS A 60 5.45 -5.08 15.19
CA HIS A 60 6.30 -5.64 16.22
C HIS A 60 6.25 -4.79 17.51
N GLY A 61 6.35 -3.48 17.39
CA GLY A 61 6.21 -2.55 18.53
C GLY A 61 4.83 -2.60 19.19
N ALA A 62 3.79 -3.01 18.45
CA ALA A 62 2.43 -3.22 18.96
C ALA A 62 2.19 -4.64 19.51
N GLY A 63 3.23 -5.47 19.59
CA GLY A 63 3.17 -6.83 20.18
C GLY A 63 2.82 -7.94 19.19
N LEU A 64 2.79 -7.68 17.90
CA LEU A 64 2.56 -8.69 16.87
C LEU A 64 3.89 -9.21 16.29
N ALA A 65 3.88 -10.47 15.83
CA ALA A 65 5.01 -11.10 15.14
C ALA A 65 4.54 -11.74 13.83
N PRO A 66 4.13 -10.93 12.83
CA PRO A 66 3.58 -11.46 11.60
C PRO A 66 4.66 -12.14 10.74
N GLN A 67 4.25 -13.14 9.97
CA GLN A 67 5.00 -13.54 8.79
C GLN A 67 4.78 -12.53 7.66
N VAL A 68 5.69 -12.47 6.70
CA VAL A 68 5.57 -11.57 5.54
C VAL A 68 5.84 -12.32 4.25
N ASP A 69 5.04 -12.02 3.23
CA ASP A 69 5.25 -12.45 1.86
C ASP A 69 4.93 -11.30 0.90
N PHE A 70 5.32 -11.46 -0.36
CA PHE A 70 5.21 -10.40 -1.36
C PHE A 70 4.47 -10.87 -2.60
N LEU A 71 3.49 -10.08 -3.01
CA LEU A 71 2.73 -10.29 -4.24
C LEU A 71 3.07 -9.18 -5.22
N SER A 72 3.55 -9.53 -6.42
CA SER A 72 3.77 -8.55 -7.47
C SER A 72 2.68 -8.64 -8.52
N LEU A 73 1.94 -7.56 -8.67
CA LEU A 73 0.84 -7.45 -9.63
C LEU A 73 1.19 -6.40 -10.69
N SER A 74 0.86 -6.66 -11.94
CA SER A 74 0.85 -5.65 -12.99
C SER A 74 -0.60 -5.29 -13.31
N SER A 75 -0.97 -4.06 -13.04
CA SER A 75 -2.11 -3.43 -13.69
C SER A 75 -1.57 -2.80 -14.98
N TYR A 76 -1.89 -3.35 -16.14
CA TYR A 76 -1.61 -2.65 -17.39
C TYR A 76 -2.36 -1.32 -17.39
N ARG A 77 -1.66 -0.24 -16.99
CA ARG A 77 -2.04 1.13 -17.37
C ARG A 77 -1.71 1.22 -18.83
N LEU A 78 -2.78 1.05 -19.64
CA LEU A 78 -2.84 1.60 -20.92
C LEU A 78 -2.37 1.11 -22.20
N ASP A 79 -3.18 0.96 -23.06
CA ASP A 79 -3.57 1.76 -24.20
C ASP A 79 -5.10 1.82 -24.25
N GLN A 80 -5.71 2.72 -25.01
CA GLN A 80 -7.17 2.93 -25.12
C GLN A 80 -7.99 1.67 -25.47
N ARG A 81 -7.39 0.48 -25.47
CA ARG A 81 -7.97 -0.82 -25.74
C ARG A 81 -7.67 -1.92 -24.72
N SER A 82 -7.00 -1.61 -23.57
CA SER A 82 -6.67 -2.65 -22.62
C SER A 82 -7.80 -2.93 -21.64
N SER A 83 -8.11 -4.20 -21.45
CA SER A 83 -9.22 -4.74 -20.64
C SER A 83 -9.16 -4.44 -19.13
N GLY A 84 -8.22 -3.65 -18.64
CA GLY A 84 -8.05 -3.34 -17.21
C GLY A 84 -7.74 -4.57 -16.34
N ARG A 85 -7.22 -5.64 -16.95
CA ARG A 85 -6.95 -6.90 -16.26
C ARG A 85 -5.70 -6.81 -15.41
N VAL A 86 -5.82 -7.21 -14.13
CA VAL A 86 -4.68 -7.41 -13.22
C VAL A 86 -4.10 -8.79 -13.49
N THR A 87 -2.77 -8.90 -13.56
CA THR A 87 -2.06 -10.17 -13.73
C THR A 87 -0.99 -10.33 -12.64
N ILE A 88 -0.77 -11.58 -12.23
CA ILE A 88 0.27 -11.92 -11.27
C ILE A 88 1.61 -11.98 -12.01
N VAL A 89 2.58 -11.17 -11.56
CA VAL A 89 3.96 -11.18 -12.04
C VAL A 89 4.83 -12.07 -11.16
N ARG A 90 4.67 -11.96 -9.84
CA ARG A 90 5.24 -12.85 -8.84
C ARG A 90 4.18 -13.19 -7.82
N ASP A 91 3.97 -14.46 -7.60
CA ASP A 91 3.03 -15.00 -6.63
C ASP A 91 3.66 -15.10 -5.23
N ILE A 92 2.80 -15.23 -4.22
CA ILE A 92 3.19 -15.58 -2.85
C ILE A 92 3.66 -17.05 -2.81
N GLU A 93 4.59 -17.31 -1.90
CA GLU A 93 5.11 -18.67 -1.65
C GLU A 93 4.46 -19.32 -0.43
N THR A 94 3.90 -18.51 0.47
CA THR A 94 3.30 -18.96 1.74
C THR A 94 1.88 -19.49 1.52
N ASP A 95 1.57 -20.64 2.14
CA ASP A 95 0.19 -21.14 2.19
C ASP A 95 -0.67 -20.22 3.08
N VAL A 96 -1.79 -19.77 2.54
CA VAL A 96 -2.74 -18.86 3.20
C VAL A 96 -3.96 -19.59 3.78
N SER A 97 -4.07 -20.91 3.55
CA SER A 97 -5.24 -21.67 3.97
C SER A 97 -5.45 -21.60 5.49
N GLY A 98 -6.64 -21.19 5.90
CA GLY A 98 -7.02 -21.04 7.30
C GLY A 98 -6.38 -19.86 8.03
N ARG A 99 -5.60 -19.01 7.39
CA ARG A 99 -4.86 -17.90 8.02
C ARG A 99 -5.59 -16.57 7.97
N ASN A 100 -5.25 -15.69 8.91
CA ASN A 100 -5.56 -14.28 8.81
C ASN A 100 -4.51 -13.59 7.95
N VAL A 101 -4.95 -12.90 6.90
CA VAL A 101 -4.08 -12.20 5.95
C VAL A 101 -4.36 -10.71 5.99
N LEU A 102 -3.31 -9.90 6.07
CA LEU A 102 -3.36 -8.46 5.89
C LEU A 102 -2.67 -8.11 4.56
N ILE A 103 -3.44 -7.66 3.59
CA ILE A 103 -2.90 -7.08 2.36
C ILE A 103 -2.41 -5.68 2.68
N VAL A 104 -1.18 -5.35 2.25
CA VAL A 104 -0.60 -4.01 2.39
C VAL A 104 -0.31 -3.43 1.01
N ASP A 105 -0.88 -2.25 0.73
CA ASP A 105 -0.70 -1.54 -0.53
C ASP A 105 -0.38 -0.06 -0.29
N ASP A 106 0.22 0.62 -1.27
CA ASP A 106 0.58 2.04 -1.17
C ASP A 106 -0.64 2.94 -1.36
N ILE A 107 -1.41 2.73 -2.42
CA ILE A 107 -2.55 3.61 -2.78
C ILE A 107 -3.78 2.80 -3.15
N LEU A 108 -4.89 3.10 -2.50
CA LEU A 108 -6.21 2.69 -2.95
C LEU A 108 -6.80 3.80 -3.85
N GLU A 109 -6.78 3.55 -5.15
CA GLU A 109 -7.34 4.46 -6.15
C GLU A 109 -8.50 3.76 -6.90
N SER A 110 -8.23 3.03 -7.96
CA SER A 110 -9.28 2.32 -8.73
C SER A 110 -9.88 1.12 -7.99
N GLY A 111 -9.21 0.60 -6.99
CA GLY A 111 -9.59 -0.59 -6.22
C GLY A 111 -9.35 -1.93 -6.91
N ARG A 112 -8.99 -1.95 -8.20
CA ARG A 112 -8.82 -3.20 -8.97
C ARG A 112 -7.74 -4.11 -8.40
N THR A 113 -6.58 -3.56 -8.05
CA THR A 113 -5.45 -4.30 -7.49
C THR A 113 -5.82 -4.93 -6.16
N LEU A 114 -6.39 -4.13 -5.27
CA LEU A 114 -6.76 -4.58 -3.92
C LEU A 114 -7.90 -5.62 -3.98
N ALA A 115 -8.92 -5.41 -4.82
CA ALA A 115 -10.01 -6.36 -5.02
C ALA A 115 -9.49 -7.69 -5.57
N PHE A 116 -8.63 -7.64 -6.59
CA PHE A 116 -8.01 -8.85 -7.16
C PHE A 116 -7.21 -9.63 -6.10
N ALA A 117 -6.34 -8.95 -5.34
CA ALA A 117 -5.54 -9.60 -4.30
C ALA A 117 -6.42 -10.20 -3.20
N ARG A 118 -7.46 -9.49 -2.75
CA ARG A 118 -8.42 -9.99 -1.76
C ARG A 118 -9.11 -11.26 -2.24
N ASP A 119 -9.62 -11.25 -3.46
CA ASP A 119 -10.38 -12.38 -4.00
C ASP A 119 -9.44 -13.58 -4.24
N LEU A 120 -8.24 -13.36 -4.76
CA LEU A 120 -7.20 -14.38 -4.90
C LEU A 120 -6.89 -15.10 -3.58
N LEU A 121 -6.70 -14.35 -2.49
CA LEU A 121 -6.36 -14.92 -1.19
C LEU A 121 -7.54 -15.63 -0.54
N ARG A 122 -8.77 -15.15 -0.75
CA ARG A 122 -10.00 -15.83 -0.32
C ARG A 122 -10.21 -17.14 -1.05
N ASP A 123 -10.02 -17.14 -2.36
CA ASP A 123 -10.14 -18.35 -3.19
C ASP A 123 -9.10 -19.41 -2.81
N ARG A 124 -7.97 -19.00 -2.25
CA ARG A 124 -6.94 -19.89 -1.70
C ARG A 124 -7.21 -20.33 -0.25
N GLY A 125 -8.36 -20.01 0.30
CA GLY A 125 -8.80 -20.50 1.60
C GLY A 125 -8.33 -19.69 2.81
N ALA A 126 -7.89 -18.43 2.65
CA ALA A 126 -7.63 -17.56 3.78
C ALA A 126 -8.88 -17.43 4.65
N ALA A 127 -8.74 -17.56 5.98
CA ALA A 127 -9.87 -17.48 6.91
C ALA A 127 -10.41 -16.06 7.01
N ARG A 128 -9.53 -15.08 6.98
CA ARG A 128 -9.87 -13.65 6.96
C ARG A 128 -8.87 -12.90 6.11
N VAL A 129 -9.36 -12.02 5.25
CA VAL A 129 -8.51 -11.12 4.47
C VAL A 129 -8.90 -9.69 4.82
N ALA A 130 -7.99 -8.99 5.50
CA ALA A 130 -8.06 -7.57 5.78
C ALA A 130 -7.09 -6.80 4.88
N SER A 131 -7.24 -5.49 4.78
CA SER A 131 -6.42 -4.63 3.95
C SER A 131 -6.00 -3.37 4.67
N GLY A 132 -4.73 -2.99 4.51
CA GLY A 132 -4.14 -1.75 5.00
C GLY A 132 -3.49 -0.97 3.87
N VAL A 133 -3.81 0.30 3.74
CA VAL A 133 -3.26 1.17 2.70
C VAL A 133 -2.64 2.43 3.31
N LEU A 134 -1.54 2.88 2.71
CA LEU A 134 -0.94 4.15 3.12
C LEU A 134 -1.86 5.31 2.74
N LEU A 135 -2.33 5.32 1.49
CA LEU A 135 -3.15 6.39 0.94
C LEU A 135 -4.48 5.86 0.40
N ASP A 136 -5.56 6.54 0.75
CA ASP A 136 -6.87 6.34 0.15
C ASP A 136 -7.28 7.60 -0.62
N LYS A 137 -7.46 7.48 -1.95
CA LYS A 137 -7.89 8.59 -2.79
C LYS A 137 -9.41 8.61 -2.93
N PRO A 138 -10.07 9.76 -2.77
CA PRO A 138 -11.53 9.91 -2.87
C PRO A 138 -11.99 10.01 -4.34
N VAL A 139 -11.62 9.03 -5.16
CA VAL A 139 -11.99 8.97 -6.58
C VAL A 139 -13.03 7.85 -6.82
N PRO A 140 -13.83 7.95 -7.89
CA PRO A 140 -14.73 6.86 -8.28
C PRO A 140 -13.96 5.58 -8.52
N ARG A 141 -14.32 4.50 -7.83
CA ARG A 141 -13.66 3.20 -7.92
C ARG A 141 -14.24 2.34 -9.01
N ALA A 142 -13.37 1.60 -9.69
CA ALA A 142 -13.77 0.62 -10.69
C ALA A 142 -14.19 -0.73 -10.05
N ALA A 143 -13.79 -0.96 -8.79
CA ALA A 143 -14.18 -2.09 -7.97
C ALA A 143 -14.83 -1.60 -6.67
N ASP A 144 -15.89 -2.25 -6.22
CA ASP A 144 -16.53 -1.96 -4.92
C ASP A 144 -15.68 -2.55 -3.79
N ILE A 145 -14.75 -1.76 -3.32
CA ILE A 145 -13.83 -2.12 -2.25
C ILE A 145 -13.44 -0.90 -1.41
N SER A 146 -13.31 -1.12 -0.12
CA SER A 146 -12.68 -0.21 0.84
C SER A 146 -11.54 -0.92 1.56
N ALA A 147 -10.58 -0.18 2.06
CA ALA A 147 -9.57 -0.72 2.95
C ALA A 147 -10.06 -0.71 4.40
N ASP A 148 -9.64 -1.73 5.18
CA ASP A 148 -9.98 -1.84 6.60
C ASP A 148 -9.17 -0.87 7.45
N PHE A 149 -7.92 -0.63 7.07
CA PHE A 149 -6.99 0.27 7.74
C PHE A 149 -6.42 1.27 6.74
N ILE A 150 -6.60 2.56 7.01
CA ILE A 150 -6.16 3.65 6.14
C ILE A 150 -5.27 4.59 6.93
N ALA A 151 -4.03 4.80 6.44
CA ALA A 151 -3.17 5.77 7.10
C ALA A 151 -3.62 7.20 6.80
N PHE A 152 -3.82 7.56 5.54
CA PHE A 152 -4.21 8.92 5.15
C PHE A 152 -5.26 8.94 4.06
N GLN A 153 -6.18 9.89 4.16
CA GLN A 153 -6.97 10.36 3.02
C GLN A 153 -6.07 11.27 2.17
N CYS A 154 -5.94 10.95 0.90
CA CYS A 154 -5.05 11.65 -0.01
C CYS A 154 -5.86 12.52 -0.98
N PRO A 155 -5.47 13.79 -1.24
CA PRO A 155 -6.11 14.58 -2.28
C PRO A 155 -5.94 13.91 -3.66
N GLU A 156 -6.80 14.28 -4.62
CA GLU A 156 -6.76 13.77 -5.99
C GLU A 156 -5.61 14.41 -6.78
N VAL A 157 -4.37 14.08 -6.41
CA VAL A 157 -3.15 14.55 -7.07
C VAL A 157 -2.22 13.37 -7.36
N PHE A 158 -1.29 13.55 -8.29
CA PHE A 158 -0.24 12.57 -8.51
C PHE A 158 0.81 12.69 -7.39
N VAL A 159 1.06 11.59 -6.69
CA VAL A 159 1.95 11.55 -5.53
C VAL A 159 3.19 10.72 -5.80
N VAL A 160 4.29 11.09 -5.16
CA VAL A 160 5.60 10.44 -5.22
C VAL A 160 6.23 10.35 -3.84
N GLY A 161 7.26 9.53 -3.73
CA GLY A 161 8.00 9.34 -2.48
C GLY A 161 7.43 8.24 -1.61
N TYR A 162 8.15 7.90 -0.56
CA TYR A 162 7.81 6.84 0.38
C TYR A 162 7.45 5.50 -0.29
N GLY A 163 8.23 5.11 -1.31
CA GLY A 163 8.02 3.91 -2.11
C GLY A 163 7.35 4.14 -3.47
N MET A 164 6.52 5.18 -3.61
CA MET A 164 5.85 5.54 -4.85
C MET A 164 6.80 6.28 -5.79
N ASP A 165 6.58 6.13 -7.10
CA ASP A 165 7.54 6.61 -8.10
C ASP A 165 6.95 7.54 -9.16
N LEU A 166 7.88 8.27 -9.77
CA LEU A 166 7.73 8.89 -11.08
C LEU A 166 8.83 8.33 -12.01
N ALA A 167 8.45 7.57 -13.04
CA ALA A 167 9.38 6.96 -13.98
C ALA A 167 10.54 6.19 -13.29
N HIS A 168 10.21 5.37 -12.29
CA HIS A 168 11.12 4.55 -11.46
C HIS A 168 12.05 5.34 -10.51
N ARG A 169 11.84 6.66 -10.35
CA ARG A 169 12.61 7.53 -9.45
C ARG A 169 11.74 8.02 -8.31
N LEU A 170 12.33 8.67 -7.32
CA LEU A 170 11.70 9.34 -6.18
C LEU A 170 11.13 8.39 -5.11
N ARG A 171 11.32 7.08 -5.23
CA ARG A 171 10.86 6.11 -4.22
C ARG A 171 11.58 6.27 -2.87
N GLU A 172 12.81 6.78 -2.90
CA GLU A 172 13.70 6.97 -1.74
C GLU A 172 13.32 8.16 -0.85
N LEU A 173 12.45 9.06 -1.32
CA LEU A 173 12.04 10.20 -0.52
C LEU A 173 11.36 9.75 0.77
N PRO A 174 11.74 10.30 1.95
CA PRO A 174 11.20 9.85 3.22
C PRO A 174 9.80 10.39 3.53
N PHE A 175 9.19 11.09 2.60
CA PHE A 175 7.89 11.74 2.71
C PHE A 175 7.04 11.43 1.48
N VAL A 176 5.75 11.73 1.56
CA VAL A 176 4.84 11.76 0.41
C VAL A 176 4.70 13.18 -0.07
N GLY A 177 4.95 13.40 -1.35
CA GLY A 177 4.83 14.69 -1.98
C GLY A 177 4.13 14.64 -3.33
N ARG A 178 3.86 15.81 -3.91
CA ARG A 178 3.38 15.96 -5.29
C ARG A 178 4.41 16.72 -6.13
N VAL A 179 4.50 16.36 -7.39
CA VAL A 179 5.27 17.13 -8.35
C VAL A 179 4.51 18.42 -8.66
N VAL A 180 5.19 19.55 -8.55
CA VAL A 180 4.65 20.87 -8.94
C VAL A 180 5.31 21.27 -10.25
N ASP A 181 4.49 21.46 -11.28
CA ASP A 181 4.92 22.06 -12.52
C ASP A 181 5.27 23.54 -12.28
N HIS A 182 6.37 24.00 -12.87
CA HIS A 182 6.78 25.40 -12.86
C HIS A 182 6.17 26.16 -14.01
#